data_88986eb9603cc8ed8158a9a21ea31030
#
_entry.id   88986eb9603cc8ed8158a9a21ea31030
#
_cell.length_a   1.000
_cell.length_b   1.000
_cell.length_c   1.000
_cell.angle_alpha   90.00
_cell.angle_beta   90.00
_cell.angle_gamma   90.00
#
_symmetry.space_group_name_H-M   'P 1'
#
loop_
_entity.id
_entity.type
_entity.pdbx_description
1 polymer ?
#
loop_
_entity_poly.entity_id
_entity_poly.type
_entity_poly.pdbx_seq_one_letter_code
_entity_poly.pdbx_strand_id
1 'polypeptide(L)'
;AGSVKKYEGILNDSCETIRKSGNPAAMAAVTEYNVGTIIDSYREQTLEAAIFNAGMLNMFLRNTDKLAMCNLSDLVNGWPGGCIVSKDGHAFGTATYHVMSMYSGSRLKEVLDIDVFSPTYSTSEQIGNIEPLSGVPYVDGAACLDENGNTVIFALNRSCDQEAVLEIKYETPNKTVEKAEITTITSEKTSDMNTLPDESIVPAACMMQT
;
A
#
# COMPACT_ATOMS: atom_id res chain seq x y z
N ALA A 1 -2.66 -4.79 8.61
CA ALA A 1 -2.04 -4.85 7.25
C ALA A 1 -2.29 -6.19 6.54
N GLY A 2 -2.34 -7.32 7.24
CA GLY A 2 -2.57 -8.64 6.63
C GLY A 2 -3.94 -8.82 5.95
N SER A 3 -4.93 -8.02 6.33
CA SER A 3 -6.30 -8.08 5.78
C SER A 3 -6.40 -7.79 4.27
N VAL A 4 -5.37 -7.20 3.66
CA VAL A 4 -5.30 -7.00 2.20
C VAL A 4 -5.55 -8.31 1.45
N LYS A 5 -5.03 -9.44 1.94
CA LYS A 5 -5.27 -10.76 1.36
C LYS A 5 -6.77 -11.11 1.24
N LYS A 6 -7.57 -10.75 2.25
CA LYS A 6 -9.03 -10.95 2.21
C LYS A 6 -9.68 -10.06 1.16
N TYR A 7 -9.28 -8.79 1.09
CA TYR A 7 -9.84 -7.84 0.13
C TYR A 7 -9.47 -8.20 -1.32
N GLU A 8 -8.29 -8.74 -1.56
CA GLU A 8 -7.92 -9.27 -2.86
C GLU A 8 -8.83 -10.45 -3.30
N GLY A 9 -9.19 -11.34 -2.37
CA GLY A 9 -10.19 -12.38 -2.60
C GLY A 9 -11.57 -11.80 -2.97
N ILE A 10 -12.07 -10.83 -2.21
CA ILE A 10 -13.35 -10.15 -2.48
C ILE A 10 -13.34 -9.46 -3.85
N LEU A 11 -12.24 -8.81 -4.22
CA LEU A 11 -12.08 -8.18 -5.53
C LEU A 11 -12.16 -9.23 -6.64
N ASN A 12 -11.45 -10.34 -6.51
CA ASN A 12 -11.45 -11.39 -7.51
C ASN A 12 -12.86 -12.01 -7.70
N ASP A 13 -13.59 -12.29 -6.62
CA ASP A 13 -14.96 -12.80 -6.67
C ASP A 13 -15.91 -11.79 -7.34
N SER A 14 -15.74 -10.51 -7.03
CA SER A 14 -16.53 -9.43 -7.65
C SER A 14 -16.25 -9.33 -9.15
N CYS A 15 -14.99 -9.37 -9.55
CA CYS A 15 -14.58 -9.33 -10.96
C CYS A 15 -15.07 -10.57 -11.72
N GLU A 16 -15.07 -11.74 -11.10
CA GLU A 16 -15.66 -12.92 -11.71
C GLU A 16 -17.17 -12.79 -11.91
N THR A 17 -17.88 -12.19 -10.97
CA THR A 17 -19.31 -11.89 -11.10
C THR A 17 -19.58 -10.92 -12.23
N ILE A 18 -18.76 -9.86 -12.35
CA ILE A 18 -18.83 -8.90 -13.47
C ILE A 18 -18.60 -9.63 -14.80
N ARG A 19 -17.59 -10.46 -14.90
CA ARG A 19 -17.30 -11.24 -16.12
C ARG A 19 -18.47 -12.14 -16.51
N LYS A 20 -19.15 -12.75 -15.55
CA LYS A 20 -20.36 -13.60 -15.77
C LYS A 20 -21.59 -12.80 -16.19
N SER A 21 -21.61 -11.48 -15.98
CA SER A 21 -22.74 -10.62 -16.37
C SER A 21 -22.92 -10.47 -17.88
N GLY A 22 -21.92 -10.88 -18.65
CA GLY A 22 -21.94 -10.78 -20.13
C GLY A 22 -21.59 -9.39 -20.67
N ASN A 23 -21.19 -8.45 -19.82
CA ASN A 23 -20.69 -7.14 -20.24
C ASN A 23 -19.14 -7.10 -20.15
N PRO A 24 -18.42 -7.32 -21.25
CA PRO A 24 -16.95 -7.37 -21.23
C PRO A 24 -16.28 -6.00 -20.96
N ALA A 25 -17.02 -4.91 -21.07
CA ALA A 25 -16.51 -3.55 -20.81
C ALA A 25 -16.71 -3.12 -19.34
N ALA A 26 -17.42 -3.90 -18.53
CA ALA A 26 -17.64 -3.56 -17.15
C ALA A 26 -16.37 -3.86 -16.32
N MET A 27 -15.99 -2.90 -15.49
CA MET A 27 -14.87 -2.98 -14.57
C MET A 27 -15.35 -2.75 -13.13
N ALA A 28 -14.63 -3.24 -12.16
CA ALA A 28 -14.90 -2.94 -10.76
C ALA A 28 -14.46 -1.51 -10.42
N ALA A 29 -15.13 -0.89 -9.46
CA ALA A 29 -14.74 0.39 -8.88
C ALA A 29 -14.77 0.26 -7.35
N VAL A 30 -13.62 0.48 -6.71
CA VAL A 30 -13.52 0.60 -5.26
C VAL A 30 -13.73 2.07 -4.91
N THR A 31 -14.97 2.42 -4.58
CA THR A 31 -15.37 3.82 -4.36
C THR A 31 -14.90 4.37 -3.02
N GLU A 32 -14.61 3.47 -2.07
CA GLU A 32 -14.10 3.79 -0.75
C GLU A 32 -13.24 2.66 -0.21
N TYR A 33 -12.08 2.98 0.36
CA TYR A 33 -11.30 2.07 1.21
C TYR A 33 -10.49 2.84 2.23
N ASN A 34 -10.29 2.26 3.40
CA ASN A 34 -9.34 2.69 4.43
C ASN A 34 -9.26 1.61 5.52
N VAL A 35 -8.40 1.82 6.50
CA VAL A 35 -8.38 1.03 7.74
C VAL A 35 -9.68 1.27 8.50
N GLY A 36 -10.35 0.18 8.91
CA GLY A 36 -11.50 0.29 9.79
C GLY A 36 -11.11 0.87 11.14
N THR A 37 -11.84 1.90 11.56
CA THR A 37 -11.61 2.56 12.83
C THR A 37 -12.34 1.89 13.98
N ILE A 38 -11.69 1.89 15.14
CA ILE A 38 -12.36 1.79 16.43
C ILE A 38 -12.49 3.22 16.92
N ILE A 39 -13.70 3.64 17.24
CA ILE A 39 -13.98 5.00 17.77
C ILE A 39 -12.91 5.34 18.82
N ASP A 40 -12.32 6.52 18.72
CA ASP A 40 -11.27 7.07 19.59
C ASP A 40 -9.85 6.51 19.47
N SER A 41 -9.53 5.72 18.45
CA SER A 41 -8.20 5.12 18.32
C SER A 41 -7.21 5.88 17.44
N TYR A 42 -7.65 6.81 16.61
CA TYR A 42 -6.85 7.48 15.57
C TYR A 42 -6.00 6.53 14.70
N ARG A 43 -6.42 5.27 14.63
CA ARG A 43 -5.68 4.20 13.97
C ARG A 43 -5.37 4.51 12.51
N GLU A 44 -6.23 5.25 11.85
CA GLU A 44 -6.09 5.68 10.46
C GLU A 44 -4.89 6.60 10.22
N GLN A 45 -4.37 7.23 11.27
CA GLN A 45 -3.23 8.14 11.19
C GLN A 45 -1.90 7.45 11.46
N THR A 46 -1.92 6.19 11.91
CA THR A 46 -0.72 5.46 12.32
C THR A 46 0.07 4.90 11.14
N LEU A 47 1.32 4.50 11.39
CA LEU A 47 2.13 3.74 10.44
C LEU A 47 1.47 2.41 10.06
N GLU A 48 0.72 1.76 10.97
CA GLU A 48 -0.05 0.54 10.63
C GLU A 48 -1.03 0.79 9.48
N ALA A 49 -1.74 1.93 9.52
CA ALA A 49 -2.67 2.31 8.46
C ALA A 49 -1.94 2.57 7.13
N ALA A 50 -0.78 3.23 7.20
CA ALA A 50 0.04 3.47 6.02
C ALA A 50 0.51 2.16 5.37
N ILE A 51 0.96 1.18 6.16
CA ILE A 51 1.33 -0.16 5.67
C ILE A 51 0.12 -0.90 5.06
N PHE A 52 -1.06 -0.78 5.67
CA PHE A 52 -2.28 -1.34 5.10
C PHE A 52 -2.61 -0.69 3.75
N ASN A 53 -2.60 0.63 3.69
CA ASN A 53 -2.92 1.38 2.48
C ASN A 53 -1.88 1.13 1.36
N ALA A 54 -0.59 1.01 1.68
CA ALA A 54 0.43 0.58 0.72
C ALA A 54 0.13 -0.81 0.16
N GLY A 55 -0.27 -1.75 1.01
CA GLY A 55 -0.68 -3.09 0.56
C GLY A 55 -1.93 -3.07 -0.33
N MET A 56 -2.92 -2.21 -0.04
CA MET A 56 -4.09 -2.01 -0.90
C MET A 56 -3.66 -1.45 -2.27
N LEU A 57 -2.77 -0.45 -2.29
CA LEU A 57 -2.26 0.13 -3.53
C LEU A 57 -1.48 -0.89 -4.37
N ASN A 58 -0.62 -1.72 -3.74
CA ASN A 58 0.06 -2.81 -4.43
C ASN A 58 -0.95 -3.79 -5.06
N MET A 59 -1.97 -4.17 -4.30
CA MET A 59 -3.03 -5.05 -4.78
C MET A 59 -3.80 -4.41 -5.94
N PHE A 60 -4.12 -3.12 -5.87
CA PHE A 60 -4.79 -2.41 -6.96
C PHE A 60 -3.92 -2.33 -8.21
N LEU A 61 -2.61 -2.05 -8.08
CA LEU A 61 -1.69 -2.05 -9.21
C LEU A 61 -1.65 -3.41 -9.91
N ARG A 62 -1.56 -4.50 -9.16
CA ARG A 62 -1.58 -5.86 -9.74
C ARG A 62 -2.90 -6.25 -10.41
N ASN A 63 -3.97 -5.48 -10.22
CA ASN A 63 -5.32 -5.74 -10.75
C ASN A 63 -5.86 -4.58 -11.61
N THR A 64 -5.00 -3.79 -12.23
CA THR A 64 -5.41 -2.67 -13.09
C THR A 64 -6.20 -3.07 -14.34
N ASP A 65 -6.07 -4.33 -14.77
CA ASP A 65 -6.89 -4.93 -15.83
C ASP A 65 -8.37 -5.13 -15.44
N LYS A 66 -8.68 -5.10 -14.15
CA LYS A 66 -10.02 -5.36 -13.58
C LYS A 66 -10.64 -4.14 -12.91
N LEU A 67 -9.82 -3.14 -12.57
CA LEU A 67 -10.24 -1.98 -11.79
C LEU A 67 -10.25 -0.70 -12.61
N ALA A 68 -11.38 0.02 -12.59
CA ALA A 68 -11.50 1.34 -13.20
C ALA A 68 -10.99 2.45 -12.29
N MET A 69 -11.18 2.32 -10.98
CA MET A 69 -10.71 3.30 -9.99
C MET A 69 -10.70 2.71 -8.58
N CYS A 70 -9.93 3.36 -7.70
CA CYS A 70 -9.93 3.11 -6.27
C CYS A 70 -9.71 4.42 -5.51
N ASN A 71 -10.57 4.71 -4.54
CA ASN A 71 -10.56 5.96 -3.79
C ASN A 71 -10.31 5.70 -2.31
N LEU A 72 -9.31 6.37 -1.75
CA LEU A 72 -9.11 6.39 -0.31
C LEU A 72 -10.15 7.32 0.33
N SER A 73 -10.79 6.88 1.39
CA SER A 73 -11.72 7.65 2.22
C SER A 73 -11.09 7.85 3.64
N ASP A 74 -10.96 9.06 4.16
CA ASP A 74 -11.26 10.37 3.59
C ASP A 74 -9.96 11.13 3.31
N LEU A 75 -10.05 12.26 2.57
CA LEU A 75 -8.85 13.03 2.26
C LEU A 75 -8.41 13.94 3.41
N VAL A 76 -9.31 14.76 3.93
CA VAL A 76 -9.00 15.75 4.97
C VAL A 76 -9.97 15.60 6.13
N ASN A 77 -9.46 15.45 7.35
CA ASN A 77 -10.22 15.41 8.62
C ASN A 77 -11.42 14.45 8.63
N GLY A 78 -11.51 13.58 7.67
CA GLY A 78 -12.63 12.63 7.59
C GLY A 78 -12.56 11.66 8.74
N TRP A 79 -13.56 10.92 8.92
CA TRP A 79 -13.89 9.89 9.86
C TRP A 79 -12.76 8.93 10.27
N PRO A 80 -12.34 8.93 11.47
CA PRO A 80 -11.78 9.92 12.34
C PRO A 80 -10.35 10.30 11.98
N GLY A 81 -10.08 10.88 10.82
CA GLY A 81 -8.75 11.42 10.60
C GLY A 81 -8.30 11.73 9.20
N GLY A 82 -8.62 10.99 8.18
CA GLY A 82 -8.18 11.26 6.82
C GLY A 82 -6.66 11.16 6.56
N CYS A 83 -6.24 11.39 5.32
CA CYS A 83 -4.82 11.47 4.94
C CYS A 83 -4.15 12.72 5.48
N ILE A 84 -4.88 13.83 5.48
CA ILE A 84 -4.42 15.15 5.93
C ILE A 84 -5.22 15.55 7.16
N VAL A 85 -4.53 15.92 8.21
CA VAL A 85 -5.14 16.49 9.41
C VAL A 85 -4.98 18.01 9.37
N SER A 86 -6.10 18.73 9.48
CA SER A 86 -6.12 20.18 9.56
C SER A 86 -6.83 20.61 10.84
N LYS A 87 -6.14 21.38 11.68
CA LYS A 87 -6.66 21.86 12.96
C LYS A 87 -6.01 23.20 13.33
N ASP A 88 -6.82 24.11 13.83
CA ASP A 88 -6.38 25.42 14.36
C ASP A 88 -5.48 26.22 13.38
N GLY A 89 -5.80 26.18 12.08
CA GLY A 89 -5.05 26.89 11.04
C GLY A 89 -3.76 26.20 10.60
N HIS A 90 -3.47 25.01 11.09
CA HIS A 90 -2.33 24.18 10.70
C HIS A 90 -2.80 22.92 9.99
N ALA A 91 -1.96 22.35 9.16
CA ALA A 91 -2.21 21.07 8.50
C ALA A 91 -0.93 20.24 8.43
N PHE A 92 -1.07 18.92 8.53
CA PHE A 92 0.04 17.98 8.32
C PHE A 92 -0.42 16.72 7.61
N GLY A 93 0.51 16.03 6.96
CA GLY A 93 0.29 14.73 6.34
C GLY A 93 0.42 13.60 7.36
N THR A 94 -0.52 12.67 7.36
CA THR A 94 -0.36 11.40 8.08
C THR A 94 0.63 10.50 7.36
N ALA A 95 1.06 9.39 7.98
CA ALA A 95 1.88 8.38 7.31
C ALA A 95 1.20 7.87 6.02
N THR A 96 -0.13 7.74 5.99
CA THR A 96 -0.90 7.38 4.80
C THR A 96 -0.80 8.43 3.69
N TYR A 97 -0.80 9.74 4.04
CA TYR A 97 -0.58 10.80 3.05
C TYR A 97 0.76 10.63 2.33
N HIS A 98 1.81 10.34 3.05
CA HIS A 98 3.14 10.15 2.47
C HIS A 98 3.20 8.91 1.57
N VAL A 99 2.57 7.81 1.96
CA VAL A 99 2.41 6.63 1.10
C VAL A 99 1.67 7.00 -0.19
N MET A 100 0.51 7.64 -0.10
CA MET A 100 -0.26 8.06 -1.28
C MET A 100 0.55 8.98 -2.19
N SER A 101 1.32 9.90 -1.61
CA SER A 101 2.21 10.82 -2.35
C SER A 101 3.33 10.08 -3.09
N MET A 102 3.91 9.04 -2.49
CA MET A 102 4.94 8.21 -3.15
C MET A 102 4.37 7.52 -4.40
N TYR A 103 3.19 6.88 -4.28
CA TYR A 103 2.57 6.21 -5.43
C TYR A 103 2.13 7.19 -6.52
N SER A 104 1.45 8.27 -6.14
CA SER A 104 0.95 9.25 -7.12
C SER A 104 2.08 10.05 -7.77
N GLY A 105 3.14 10.36 -7.03
CA GLY A 105 4.31 11.08 -7.54
C GLY A 105 5.19 10.28 -8.49
N SER A 106 5.06 8.96 -8.49
CA SER A 106 5.89 8.06 -9.33
C SER A 106 5.48 8.01 -10.80
N ARG A 107 4.40 8.70 -11.20
CA ARG A 107 3.94 8.82 -12.60
C ARG A 107 3.96 7.51 -13.37
N LEU A 108 3.31 6.52 -12.80
CA LEU A 108 3.27 5.15 -13.31
C LEU A 108 2.56 5.08 -14.66
N LYS A 109 3.12 4.29 -15.58
CA LYS A 109 2.58 4.11 -16.93
C LYS A 109 2.16 2.68 -17.22
N GLU A 110 2.94 1.71 -16.77
CA GLU A 110 2.73 0.29 -17.07
C GLU A 110 3.03 -0.54 -15.84
N VAL A 111 2.16 -1.50 -15.53
CA VAL A 111 2.38 -2.46 -14.44
C VAL A 111 3.20 -3.62 -14.99
N LEU A 112 4.23 -4.00 -14.26
CA LEU A 112 5.07 -5.16 -14.56
C LEU A 112 4.56 -6.38 -13.80
N ASP A 113 4.66 -7.53 -14.43
CA ASP A 113 4.42 -8.81 -13.77
C ASP A 113 5.58 -9.14 -12.84
N ILE A 114 5.28 -9.52 -11.60
CA ILE A 114 6.28 -9.85 -10.59
C ILE A 114 5.88 -11.05 -9.75
N ASP A 115 6.86 -11.86 -9.38
CA ASP A 115 6.73 -12.87 -8.35
C ASP A 115 7.36 -12.36 -7.03
N VAL A 116 6.60 -12.43 -5.94
CA VAL A 116 7.09 -12.07 -4.60
C VAL A 116 7.19 -13.32 -3.73
N PHE A 117 8.40 -13.75 -3.43
CA PHE A 117 8.67 -14.86 -2.52
C PHE A 117 8.96 -14.33 -1.11
N SER A 118 8.14 -14.69 -0.16
CA SER A 118 8.25 -14.23 1.22
C SER A 118 7.83 -15.31 2.20
N PRO A 119 8.48 -15.42 3.37
CA PRO A 119 7.89 -16.14 4.49
C PRO A 119 6.51 -15.61 4.81
N THR A 120 5.67 -16.46 5.41
CA THR A 120 4.28 -16.11 5.73
C THR A 120 4.01 -16.28 7.22
N TYR A 121 2.99 -15.58 7.71
CA TYR A 121 2.46 -15.72 9.05
C TYR A 121 0.94 -15.99 9.02
N SER A 122 0.40 -16.36 10.17
CA SER A 122 -1.04 -16.53 10.37
C SER A 122 -1.50 -15.70 11.56
N THR A 123 -2.74 -15.22 11.51
CA THR A 123 -3.39 -14.60 12.65
C THR A 123 -4.32 -15.61 13.31
N SER A 124 -4.37 -15.64 14.65
CA SER A 124 -5.17 -16.60 15.42
C SER A 124 -6.52 -16.04 15.87
N GLU A 125 -6.68 -14.71 15.80
CA GLU A 125 -7.84 -14.03 16.33
C GLU A 125 -8.59 -13.27 15.25
N GLN A 126 -9.91 -13.18 15.42
CA GLN A 126 -10.75 -12.30 14.62
C GLN A 126 -10.53 -10.84 15.08
N ILE A 127 -10.32 -9.93 14.13
CA ILE A 127 -10.19 -8.50 14.39
C ILE A 127 -11.28 -7.76 13.61
N GLY A 128 -12.29 -7.26 14.32
CA GLY A 128 -13.46 -6.67 13.67
C GLY A 128 -14.16 -7.69 12.77
N ASN A 129 -14.31 -7.37 11.49
CA ASN A 129 -14.90 -8.25 10.47
C ASN A 129 -13.87 -9.12 9.74
N ILE A 130 -12.62 -9.14 10.19
CA ILE A 130 -11.56 -9.93 9.58
C ILE A 130 -11.37 -11.21 10.38
N GLU A 131 -11.77 -12.33 9.79
CA GLU A 131 -11.53 -13.66 10.33
C GLU A 131 -10.03 -13.97 10.42
N PRO A 132 -9.62 -14.97 11.22
CA PRO A 132 -8.22 -15.42 11.23
C PRO A 132 -7.72 -15.72 9.81
N LEU A 133 -6.52 -15.25 9.52
CA LEU A 133 -5.88 -15.37 8.22
C LEU A 133 -4.71 -16.35 8.29
N SER A 134 -4.50 -17.11 7.23
CA SER A 134 -3.35 -18.01 7.07
C SER A 134 -2.55 -17.65 5.83
N GLY A 135 -1.22 -17.89 5.89
CA GLY A 135 -0.34 -17.68 4.75
C GLY A 135 -0.30 -16.21 4.27
N VAL A 136 -0.28 -15.27 5.21
CA VAL A 136 -0.10 -13.85 4.91
C VAL A 136 1.39 -13.58 4.69
N PRO A 137 1.83 -13.08 3.53
CA PRO A 137 3.25 -12.81 3.30
C PRO A 137 3.73 -11.64 4.16
N TYR A 138 4.94 -11.75 4.73
CA TYR A 138 5.56 -10.63 5.42
C TYR A 138 5.92 -9.49 4.47
N VAL A 139 6.47 -9.83 3.31
CA VAL A 139 6.79 -8.85 2.27
C VAL A 139 5.74 -8.92 1.17
N ASP A 140 5.32 -7.76 0.70
CA ASP A 140 4.42 -7.61 -0.45
C ASP A 140 4.97 -6.52 -1.36
N GLY A 141 4.65 -6.58 -2.66
CA GLY A 141 5.16 -5.63 -3.61
C GLY A 141 4.34 -5.50 -4.88
N ALA A 142 4.66 -4.45 -5.62
CA ALA A 142 4.24 -4.23 -6.99
C ALA A 142 5.39 -3.55 -7.76
N ALA A 143 5.47 -3.77 -9.05
CA ALA A 143 6.45 -3.12 -9.91
C ALA A 143 5.76 -2.49 -11.12
N CYS A 144 6.28 -1.34 -11.55
CA CYS A 144 5.77 -0.59 -12.68
C CYS A 144 6.92 0.02 -13.47
N LEU A 145 6.64 0.44 -14.69
CA LEU A 145 7.45 1.43 -15.40
C LEU A 145 6.84 2.83 -15.18
N ASP A 146 7.70 3.82 -14.98
CA ASP A 146 7.29 5.22 -15.01
C ASP A 146 7.22 5.77 -16.45
N GLU A 147 6.84 7.05 -16.60
CA GLU A 147 6.77 7.72 -17.89
C GLU A 147 8.11 7.81 -18.64
N ASN A 148 9.24 7.67 -17.93
CA ASN A 148 10.60 7.72 -18.47
C ASN A 148 11.17 6.33 -18.76
N GLY A 149 10.43 5.26 -18.44
CA GLY A 149 10.88 3.88 -18.60
C GLY A 149 11.75 3.35 -17.47
N ASN A 150 11.84 4.07 -16.34
CA ASN A 150 12.49 3.56 -15.14
C ASN A 150 11.59 2.52 -14.46
N THR A 151 12.21 1.51 -13.86
CA THR A 151 11.47 0.55 -13.02
C THR A 151 11.25 1.15 -11.64
N VAL A 152 9.99 1.23 -11.23
CA VAL A 152 9.55 1.63 -9.89
C VAL A 152 9.05 0.40 -9.16
N ILE A 153 9.62 0.10 -8.01
CA ILE A 153 9.22 -1.04 -7.17
C ILE A 153 8.70 -0.51 -5.85
N PHE A 154 7.46 -0.85 -5.55
CA PHE A 154 6.86 -0.62 -4.24
C PHE A 154 6.95 -1.90 -3.42
N ALA A 155 7.64 -1.83 -2.30
CA ALA A 155 7.76 -2.94 -1.38
C ALA A 155 7.34 -2.52 0.02
N LEU A 156 6.68 -3.42 0.74
CA LEU A 156 6.34 -3.21 2.14
C LEU A 156 6.71 -4.44 2.97
N ASN A 157 7.11 -4.20 4.22
CA ASN A 157 7.36 -5.23 5.21
C ASN A 157 6.27 -5.15 6.29
N ARG A 158 5.59 -6.27 6.53
CA ARG A 158 4.54 -6.41 7.57
C ARG A 158 5.07 -6.90 8.90
N SER A 159 6.37 -7.25 8.98
CA SER A 159 6.97 -7.64 10.26
C SER A 159 7.07 -6.42 11.17
N CYS A 160 6.70 -6.60 12.44
CA CYS A 160 6.81 -5.56 13.45
C CYS A 160 8.17 -5.56 14.17
N ASP A 161 8.99 -6.59 13.96
CA ASP A 161 10.18 -6.87 14.75
C ASP A 161 11.38 -7.31 13.90
N GLN A 162 11.22 -7.49 12.60
CA GLN A 162 12.29 -7.97 11.72
C GLN A 162 12.43 -7.10 10.47
N GLU A 163 13.65 -6.78 10.13
CA GLU A 163 14.00 -6.19 8.85
C GLU A 163 13.85 -7.22 7.72
N ALA A 164 13.52 -6.76 6.53
CA ALA A 164 13.48 -7.59 5.33
C ALA A 164 14.63 -7.23 4.40
N VAL A 165 15.38 -8.23 3.99
CA VAL A 165 16.36 -8.09 2.90
C VAL A 165 15.67 -8.46 1.60
N LEU A 166 15.64 -7.52 0.65
CA LEU A 166 15.02 -7.71 -0.66
C LEU A 166 16.10 -8.03 -1.69
N GLU A 167 15.99 -9.20 -2.32
CA GLU A 167 16.76 -9.54 -3.49
C GLU A 167 15.88 -9.33 -4.73
N ILE A 168 16.28 -8.42 -5.63
CA ILE A 168 15.53 -8.10 -6.84
C ILE A 168 16.24 -8.74 -8.03
N LYS A 169 15.50 -9.58 -8.77
CA LYS A 169 16.01 -10.23 -9.98
C LYS A 169 15.22 -9.77 -11.19
N TYR A 170 15.92 -9.39 -12.22
CA TYR A 170 15.33 -9.10 -13.53
C TYR A 170 15.49 -10.33 -14.43
N GLU A 171 14.40 -10.82 -14.98
CA GLU A 171 14.44 -11.91 -15.95
C GLU A 171 14.84 -11.46 -17.37
N THR A 172 14.91 -10.14 -17.59
CA THR A 172 15.32 -9.60 -18.90
C THR A 172 16.83 -9.72 -19.08
N PRO A 173 17.30 -10.51 -20.08
CA PRO A 173 18.73 -10.65 -20.34
C PRO A 173 19.38 -9.31 -20.64
N ASN A 174 20.60 -9.09 -20.10
CA ASN A 174 21.46 -7.93 -20.37
C ASN A 174 20.95 -6.57 -19.82
N LYS A 175 20.02 -6.54 -18.88
CA LYS A 175 19.76 -5.32 -18.10
C LYS A 175 20.61 -5.32 -16.83
N THR A 176 21.42 -4.28 -16.66
CA THR A 176 22.15 -3.99 -15.41
C THR A 176 21.50 -2.80 -14.75
N VAL A 177 21.40 -2.84 -13.42
CA VAL A 177 20.96 -1.68 -12.63
C VAL A 177 22.19 -0.77 -12.46
N GLU A 178 22.14 0.41 -13.04
CA GLU A 178 23.24 1.41 -12.92
C GLU A 178 23.07 2.25 -11.66
N LYS A 179 21.85 2.50 -11.26
CA LYS A 179 21.51 3.37 -10.14
C LYS A 179 20.19 2.95 -9.52
N ALA A 180 20.11 2.97 -8.20
CA ALA A 180 18.87 2.81 -7.48
C ALA A 180 18.69 3.98 -6.51
N GLU A 181 17.48 4.53 -6.48
CA GLU A 181 17.02 5.48 -5.48
C GLU A 181 16.00 4.76 -4.60
N ILE A 182 16.22 4.80 -3.29
CA ILE A 182 15.35 4.15 -2.32
C ILE A 182 14.72 5.23 -1.46
N THR A 183 13.39 5.25 -1.41
CA THR A 183 12.63 6.10 -0.50
C THR A 183 11.88 5.22 0.49
N THR A 184 12.07 5.48 1.77
CA THR A 184 11.52 4.66 2.85
C THR A 184 10.63 5.50 3.76
N ILE A 185 9.50 4.93 4.19
CA ILE A 185 8.68 5.43 5.29
C ILE A 185 8.73 4.39 6.39
N THR A 186 9.19 4.78 7.58
CA THR A 186 9.34 3.88 8.72
C THR A 186 9.16 4.63 10.04
N SER A 187 8.92 3.89 11.12
CA SER A 187 8.97 4.37 12.49
C SER A 187 9.31 3.22 13.42
N GLU A 188 9.60 3.51 14.69
CA GLU A 188 9.94 2.49 15.70
C GLU A 188 8.76 1.56 16.01
N LYS A 189 7.52 2.11 15.98
CA LYS A 189 6.29 1.37 16.30
C LYS A 189 5.24 1.57 15.22
N THR A 190 4.48 0.54 14.96
CA THR A 190 3.34 0.62 14.03
C THR A 190 2.21 1.54 14.52
N SER A 191 2.15 1.83 15.82
CA SER A 191 1.22 2.78 16.43
C SER A 191 1.65 4.23 16.33
N ASP A 192 2.88 4.52 15.89
CA ASP A 192 3.37 5.89 15.76
C ASP A 192 2.59 6.64 14.69
N MET A 193 2.40 7.94 14.92
CA MET A 193 1.67 8.82 14.02
C MET A 193 2.32 10.20 13.98
N ASN A 194 2.16 10.89 12.88
CA ASN A 194 2.53 12.29 12.77
C ASN A 194 1.57 13.14 13.61
N THR A 195 2.10 14.18 14.24
CA THR A 195 1.35 15.16 15.03
C THR A 195 1.89 16.55 14.77
N LEU A 196 1.16 17.59 15.16
CA LEU A 196 1.74 18.92 15.27
C LEU A 196 2.37 19.08 16.66
N PRO A 197 3.64 19.51 16.76
CA PRO A 197 4.54 19.97 15.68
C PRO A 197 5.47 18.88 15.10
N ASP A 198 5.24 17.61 15.41
CA ASP A 198 6.16 16.50 15.06
C ASP A 198 5.65 15.69 13.87
N GLU A 199 6.21 15.94 12.68
CA GLU A 199 6.02 15.14 11.47
C GLU A 199 7.27 14.29 11.20
N SER A 200 7.53 13.27 11.99
CA SER A 200 8.73 12.42 11.88
C SER A 200 8.57 11.26 10.90
N ILE A 201 7.34 10.82 10.64
CA ILE A 201 7.05 9.72 9.72
C ILE A 201 6.88 10.28 8.30
N VAL A 202 8.00 10.57 7.67
CA VAL A 202 8.09 11.16 6.32
C VAL A 202 8.99 10.32 5.43
N PRO A 203 8.90 10.45 4.10
CA PRO A 203 9.80 9.77 3.18
C PRO A 203 11.26 10.19 3.39
N ALA A 204 12.13 9.21 3.60
CA ALA A 204 13.57 9.39 3.64
C ALA A 204 14.21 8.75 2.39
N ALA A 205 14.95 9.54 1.62
CA ALA A 205 15.60 9.08 0.40
C ALA A 205 17.05 8.70 0.65
N CYS A 206 17.48 7.59 0.06
CA CYS A 206 18.85 7.13 0.01
C CYS A 206 19.23 6.76 -1.43
N MET A 207 20.45 7.14 -1.85
CA MET A 207 20.97 6.81 -3.17
C MET A 207 21.95 5.66 -3.06
N MET A 208 21.75 4.60 -3.83
CA MET A 208 22.70 3.51 -3.98
C MET A 208 23.28 3.56 -5.40
N GLN A 209 24.61 3.54 -5.48
CA GLN A 209 25.34 3.28 -6.74
C GLN A 209 25.79 1.82 -6.71
N THR A 210 25.49 1.08 -7.75
CA THR A 210 25.92 -0.32 -7.93
C THR A 210 27.24 -0.36 -8.65
#